data_fa6f3aa7a9642de3b9a9ffa286d7407b
#
_entry.id   fa6f3aa7a9642de3b9a9ffa286d7407b
#
_cell.length_a   1.000
_cell.length_b   1.000
_cell.length_c   1.000
_cell.angle_alpha   90.00
_cell.angle_beta   90.00
_cell.angle_gamma   90.00
#
_symmetry.space_group_name_H-M   'P 1'
#
loop_
_entity.id
_entity.type
_entity.pdbx_description
1 polymer ?
#
loop_
_entity_poly.entity_id
_entity_poly.type
_entity_poly.pdbx_seq_one_letter_code
_entity_poly.pdbx_strand_id
1 'polypeptide(L)'
;MRKEIVIAMAFTLGACASGGGEPPPPAPLAGDREQPVLALFEHVLTGYFAGAGASGPTTCARLSPGPLSAEQEQALIVRFVRLAPAERCQTGAQGPVDAITGDPAQVVQVYQFACQGADLCSAWVATPGAPATRYAMRFEGSVWRFDSDRRIIAE
;
A
#
# COMPACT_ATOMS: atom_id res chain seq x y z
N MET A 1 37.82 67.78 23.19
CA MET A 1 38.17 66.63 22.31
C MET A 1 37.28 65.46 22.66
N ARG A 2 36.20 65.27 21.91
CA ARG A 2 35.27 64.14 22.07
C ARG A 2 35.60 63.08 20.99
N LYS A 3 35.99 61.89 21.42
CA LYS A 3 36.22 60.73 20.54
C LYS A 3 34.88 60.02 20.37
N GLU A 4 34.36 60.05 19.16
CA GLU A 4 33.20 59.24 18.76
C GLU A 4 33.68 57.87 18.38
N ILE A 5 33.11 56.86 19.06
CA ILE A 5 33.33 55.43 18.78
C ILE A 5 32.18 54.98 17.87
N VAL A 6 32.50 54.70 16.61
CA VAL A 6 31.58 54.08 15.64
C VAL A 6 31.61 52.58 15.82
N ILE A 7 30.53 51.99 16.34
CA ILE A 7 30.34 50.54 16.41
C ILE A 7 29.69 50.05 15.11
N ALA A 8 30.47 49.41 14.26
CA ALA A 8 29.94 48.74 13.07
C ALA A 8 29.31 47.40 13.47
N MET A 9 27.97 47.31 13.45
CA MET A 9 27.23 46.03 13.56
C MET A 9 27.26 45.31 12.22
N ALA A 10 28.01 44.21 12.15
CA ALA A 10 28.00 43.29 11.04
C ALA A 10 26.78 42.35 11.20
N PHE A 11 25.75 42.54 10.38
CA PHE A 11 24.64 41.58 10.24
C PHE A 11 25.11 40.40 9.39
N THR A 12 25.37 39.27 10.01
CA THR A 12 25.52 37.99 9.31
C THR A 12 24.14 37.42 8.95
N LEU A 13 23.78 37.58 7.69
CA LEU A 13 22.63 36.88 7.11
C LEU A 13 22.96 35.38 7.06
N GLY A 14 22.47 34.62 8.04
CA GLY A 14 22.46 33.16 8.00
C GLY A 14 21.46 32.70 6.91
N ALA A 15 21.96 32.30 5.75
CA ALA A 15 21.19 31.61 4.75
C ALA A 15 20.82 30.21 5.28
N CYS A 16 19.57 30.05 5.78
CA CYS A 16 18.99 28.72 5.96
C CYS A 16 18.80 28.12 4.58
N ALA A 17 19.74 27.30 4.12
CA ALA A 17 19.53 26.40 3.01
C ALA A 17 18.50 25.35 3.44
N SER A 18 17.24 25.58 3.12
CA SER A 18 16.18 24.57 3.18
C SER A 18 16.50 23.53 2.12
N GLY A 19 17.26 22.52 2.50
CA GLY A 19 17.43 21.31 1.72
C GLY A 19 16.06 20.65 1.60
N GLY A 20 15.35 20.90 0.50
CA GLY A 20 14.15 20.18 0.11
C GLY A 20 14.52 18.75 -0.27
N GLY A 21 14.92 17.94 0.71
CA GLY A 21 15.02 16.49 0.54
C GLY A 21 13.63 15.93 0.42
N GLU A 22 13.36 15.22 -0.68
CA GLU A 22 12.18 14.37 -0.82
C GLU A 22 12.07 13.49 0.43
N PRO A 23 10.87 13.41 1.06
CA PRO A 23 10.70 12.58 2.24
C PRO A 23 11.13 11.13 1.90
N PRO A 24 11.83 10.45 2.82
CA PRO A 24 12.26 9.08 2.57
C PRO A 24 11.03 8.20 2.25
N PRO A 25 11.16 7.22 1.34
CA PRO A 25 10.07 6.32 1.01
C PRO A 25 9.59 5.60 2.28
N PRO A 26 8.28 5.35 2.41
CA PRO A 26 7.74 4.66 3.57
C PRO A 26 8.37 3.28 3.74
N ALA A 27 8.60 2.86 5.00
CA ALA A 27 9.18 1.56 5.30
C ALA A 27 8.35 0.41 4.70
N PRO A 28 8.97 -0.68 4.22
CA PRO A 28 8.24 -1.83 3.69
C PRO A 28 7.27 -2.43 4.72
N LEU A 29 6.02 -2.66 4.32
CA LEU A 29 5.01 -3.32 5.18
C LEU A 29 5.38 -4.79 5.44
N ALA A 30 6.15 -5.41 4.55
CA ALA A 30 6.66 -6.76 4.73
C ALA A 30 7.57 -6.93 5.97
N GLY A 31 8.10 -5.85 6.54
CA GLY A 31 8.88 -5.87 7.78
C GLY A 31 8.04 -5.87 9.05
N ASP A 32 6.76 -5.60 8.97
CA ASP A 32 5.87 -5.55 10.13
C ASP A 32 5.26 -6.93 10.40
N ARG A 33 5.73 -7.59 11.48
CA ARG A 33 5.25 -8.89 11.92
C ARG A 33 3.79 -8.86 12.36
N GLU A 34 3.34 -7.74 12.94
CA GLU A 34 1.99 -7.60 13.51
C GLU A 34 0.93 -7.31 12.42
N GLN A 35 1.37 -6.98 11.21
CA GLN A 35 0.49 -6.62 10.11
C GLN A 35 0.64 -7.55 8.87
N PRO A 36 0.53 -8.87 9.03
CA PRO A 36 0.75 -9.82 7.93
C PRO A 36 -0.18 -9.61 6.73
N VAL A 37 -1.40 -9.13 6.95
CA VAL A 37 -2.34 -8.84 5.86
C VAL A 37 -1.87 -7.67 5.01
N LEU A 38 -1.28 -6.63 5.61
CA LEU A 38 -0.72 -5.49 4.88
C LEU A 38 0.52 -5.90 4.08
N ALA A 39 1.36 -6.76 4.65
CA ALA A 39 2.51 -7.33 3.96
C ALA A 39 2.08 -8.10 2.69
N LEU A 40 0.99 -8.88 2.78
CA LEU A 40 0.44 -9.59 1.63
C LEU A 40 -0.12 -8.63 0.57
N PHE A 41 -0.89 -7.63 0.97
CA PHE A 41 -1.39 -6.61 0.03
C PHE A 41 -0.24 -5.87 -0.64
N GLU A 42 0.80 -5.47 0.09
CA GLU A 42 1.97 -4.82 -0.50
C GLU A 42 2.62 -5.69 -1.57
N HIS A 43 2.85 -6.97 -1.27
CA HIS A 43 3.43 -7.94 -2.20
C HIS A 43 2.60 -8.06 -3.48
N VAL A 44 1.30 -8.28 -3.33
CA VAL A 44 0.36 -8.49 -4.45
C VAL A 44 0.19 -7.22 -5.27
N LEU A 45 -0.05 -6.07 -4.63
CA LEU A 45 -0.27 -4.79 -5.32
C LEU A 45 0.99 -4.31 -6.04
N THR A 46 2.18 -4.59 -5.49
CA THR A 46 3.45 -4.30 -6.18
C THR A 46 3.52 -5.05 -7.51
N GLY A 47 3.24 -6.35 -7.51
CA GLY A 47 3.21 -7.14 -8.75
C GLY A 47 2.10 -6.73 -9.72
N TYR A 48 0.91 -6.45 -9.17
CA TYR A 48 -0.25 -6.05 -9.94
C TYR A 48 -0.02 -4.70 -10.65
N PHE A 49 0.45 -3.68 -9.94
CA PHE A 49 0.70 -2.36 -10.54
C PHE A 49 1.95 -2.31 -11.43
N ALA A 50 2.92 -3.20 -11.23
CA ALA A 50 4.05 -3.33 -12.15
C ALA A 50 3.63 -3.79 -13.54
N GLY A 51 2.59 -4.63 -13.65
CA GLY A 51 2.05 -5.12 -14.92
C GLY A 51 1.00 -4.20 -15.54
N ALA A 52 0.39 -3.31 -14.76
CA ALA A 52 -0.66 -2.40 -15.22
C ALA A 52 -0.05 -1.07 -15.69
N GLY A 53 -0.36 -0.64 -16.92
CA GLY A 53 0.08 0.65 -17.47
C GLY A 53 -0.33 1.84 -16.58
N ALA A 54 0.24 3.02 -16.83
CA ALA A 54 0.02 4.23 -16.03
C ALA A 54 -1.46 4.69 -15.96
N SER A 55 -2.26 4.33 -16.95
CA SER A 55 -3.69 4.71 -17.11
C SER A 55 -4.59 3.48 -16.93
N GLY A 56 -4.65 2.94 -15.72
CA GLY A 56 -5.55 1.83 -15.41
C GLY A 56 -6.88 2.31 -14.78
N PRO A 57 -7.90 1.43 -14.72
CA PRO A 57 -9.16 1.73 -14.04
C PRO A 57 -8.94 1.94 -12.54
N THR A 58 -9.92 2.57 -11.88
CA THR A 58 -9.94 2.70 -10.42
C THR A 58 -9.77 1.32 -9.79
N THR A 59 -8.78 1.18 -8.91
CA THR A 59 -8.46 -0.08 -8.24
C THR A 59 -8.59 0.08 -6.73
N CYS A 60 -9.27 -0.85 -6.08
CA CYS A 60 -9.43 -0.88 -4.63
C CYS A 60 -8.90 -2.20 -4.04
N ALA A 61 -8.46 -2.15 -2.79
CA ALA A 61 -8.13 -3.33 -1.99
C ALA A 61 -9.35 -3.74 -1.14
N ARG A 62 -9.61 -5.04 -1.04
CA ARG A 62 -10.71 -5.58 -0.22
C ARG A 62 -10.25 -6.80 0.56
N LEU A 63 -10.54 -6.80 1.86
CA LEU A 63 -10.39 -7.96 2.71
C LEU A 63 -11.76 -8.59 2.97
N SER A 64 -11.84 -9.92 3.03
CA SER A 64 -13.05 -10.67 3.35
C SER A 64 -12.70 -11.79 4.36
N PRO A 65 -13.53 -12.00 5.40
CA PRO A 65 -14.91 -11.54 5.58
C PRO A 65 -15.08 -10.14 6.20
N GLY A 66 -14.05 -9.45 6.63
CA GLY A 66 -14.16 -8.11 7.20
C GLY A 66 -13.43 -7.07 6.36
N PRO A 67 -13.76 -5.77 6.46
CA PRO A 67 -13.00 -4.73 5.77
C PRO A 67 -11.62 -4.55 6.40
N LEU A 68 -10.69 -3.93 5.67
CA LEU A 68 -9.50 -3.34 6.25
C LEU A 68 -9.90 -2.26 7.27
N SER A 69 -9.10 -2.07 8.31
CA SER A 69 -9.29 -0.89 9.17
C SER A 69 -8.93 0.38 8.39
N ALA A 70 -9.43 1.54 8.82
CA ALA A 70 -9.10 2.81 8.18
C ALA A 70 -7.59 3.07 8.16
N GLU A 71 -6.87 2.68 9.21
CA GLU A 71 -5.41 2.80 9.29
C GLU A 71 -4.71 1.88 8.28
N GLN A 72 -5.18 0.64 8.15
CA GLN A 72 -4.65 -0.32 7.19
C GLN A 72 -4.87 0.13 5.75
N GLU A 73 -6.06 0.60 5.45
CA GLU A 73 -6.39 1.12 4.13
C GLU A 73 -5.55 2.35 3.79
N GLN A 74 -5.42 3.29 4.73
CA GLN A 74 -4.59 4.49 4.55
C GLN A 74 -3.12 4.15 4.33
N ALA A 75 -2.58 3.16 5.04
CA ALA A 75 -1.20 2.70 4.85
C ALA A 75 -0.96 2.17 3.42
N LEU A 76 -1.94 1.46 2.84
CA LEU A 76 -1.87 1.00 1.46
C LEU A 76 -2.00 2.14 0.45
N ILE A 77 -2.93 3.09 0.67
CA ILE A 77 -3.16 4.23 -0.24
C ILE A 77 -1.92 5.14 -0.30
N VAL A 78 -1.28 5.42 0.83
CA VAL A 78 -0.04 6.21 0.88
C VAL A 78 1.07 5.54 0.07
N ARG A 79 1.13 4.22 0.09
CA ARG A 79 2.16 3.45 -0.61
C ARG A 79 1.86 3.27 -2.09
N PHE A 80 0.61 3.12 -2.45
CA PHE A 80 0.15 2.88 -3.82
C PHE A 80 -0.77 4.02 -4.27
N VAL A 81 -0.20 5.06 -4.85
CA VAL A 81 -0.94 6.26 -5.31
C VAL A 81 -2.08 5.99 -6.30
N ARG A 82 -2.11 4.79 -6.88
CA ARG A 82 -3.16 4.32 -7.79
C ARG A 82 -4.26 3.53 -7.09
N LEU A 83 -4.10 3.26 -5.80
CA LEU A 83 -5.11 2.60 -5.01
C LEU A 83 -6.13 3.63 -4.52
N ALA A 84 -7.40 3.37 -4.77
CA ALA A 84 -8.51 4.18 -4.28
C ALA A 84 -9.08 3.58 -2.99
N PRO A 85 -9.73 4.40 -2.14
CA PRO A 85 -10.48 3.89 -0.99
C PRO A 85 -11.53 2.86 -1.40
N ALA A 86 -11.79 1.86 -0.56
CA ALA A 86 -12.68 0.74 -0.87
C ALA A 86 -14.11 1.16 -1.20
N GLU A 87 -14.59 2.27 -0.61
CA GLU A 87 -15.90 2.85 -0.89
C GLU A 87 -16.07 3.34 -2.32
N ARG A 88 -14.98 3.62 -3.04
CA ARG A 88 -15.05 3.98 -4.45
C ARG A 88 -15.38 2.81 -5.36
N CYS A 89 -15.08 1.57 -4.96
CA CYS A 89 -15.36 0.38 -5.77
C CYS A 89 -16.66 -0.28 -5.30
N GLN A 90 -17.78 0.17 -5.82
CA GLN A 90 -19.10 -0.37 -5.50
C GLN A 90 -19.48 -1.53 -6.42
N THR A 91 -20.40 -2.38 -5.95
CA THR A 91 -20.93 -3.49 -6.75
C THR A 91 -21.94 -2.96 -7.76
N GLY A 92 -21.62 -3.08 -9.05
CA GLY A 92 -22.55 -2.80 -10.14
C GLY A 92 -23.13 -4.09 -10.73
N ALA A 93 -24.05 -3.94 -11.69
CA ALA A 93 -24.74 -5.08 -12.33
C ALA A 93 -23.79 -5.99 -13.14
N GLN A 94 -22.70 -5.44 -13.67
CA GLN A 94 -21.71 -6.15 -14.51
C GLN A 94 -20.33 -6.27 -13.85
N GLY A 95 -20.23 -6.03 -12.56
CA GLY A 95 -18.99 -6.05 -11.80
C GLY A 95 -18.76 -4.76 -11.02
N PRO A 96 -17.56 -4.57 -10.42
CA PRO A 96 -17.24 -3.37 -9.68
C PRO A 96 -17.25 -2.12 -10.57
N VAL A 97 -17.77 -1.01 -10.02
CA VAL A 97 -17.81 0.31 -10.67
C VAL A 97 -17.24 1.36 -9.73
N ASP A 98 -16.62 2.38 -10.29
CA ASP A 98 -16.19 3.57 -9.54
C ASP A 98 -17.42 4.38 -9.14
N ALA A 99 -17.65 4.57 -7.86
CA ALA A 99 -18.79 5.30 -7.32
C ALA A 99 -18.85 6.78 -7.73
N ILE A 100 -17.72 7.36 -8.17
CA ILE A 100 -17.65 8.77 -8.56
C ILE A 100 -17.90 8.92 -10.06
N THR A 101 -17.29 8.09 -10.90
CA THR A 101 -17.36 8.24 -12.35
C THR A 101 -18.37 7.31 -13.00
N GLY A 102 -18.76 6.22 -12.35
CA GLY A 102 -19.59 5.15 -12.93
C GLY A 102 -18.83 4.20 -13.86
N ASP A 103 -17.53 4.44 -14.08
CA ASP A 103 -16.71 3.60 -14.94
C ASP A 103 -16.43 2.24 -14.30
N PRO A 104 -16.07 1.20 -15.08
CA PRO A 104 -15.62 -0.07 -14.54
C PRO A 104 -14.44 0.11 -13.58
N ALA A 105 -14.53 -0.49 -12.40
CA ALA A 105 -13.47 -0.51 -11.40
C ALA A 105 -12.88 -1.92 -11.26
N GLN A 106 -11.75 -2.01 -10.55
CA GLN A 106 -11.06 -3.27 -10.28
C GLN A 106 -10.88 -3.45 -8.78
N VAL A 107 -10.99 -4.70 -8.31
CA VAL A 107 -10.81 -5.03 -6.90
C VAL A 107 -9.76 -6.12 -6.77
N VAL A 108 -8.69 -5.82 -6.04
CA VAL A 108 -7.76 -6.83 -5.54
C VAL A 108 -8.28 -7.30 -4.19
N GLN A 109 -8.68 -8.56 -4.12
CA GLN A 109 -9.33 -9.12 -2.94
C GLN A 109 -8.45 -10.17 -2.26
N VAL A 110 -8.28 -10.03 -0.94
CA VAL A 110 -7.73 -11.06 -0.06
C VAL A 110 -8.90 -11.68 0.71
N TYR A 111 -8.96 -13.02 0.73
CA TYR A 111 -10.01 -13.74 1.44
C TYR A 111 -9.47 -15.02 2.06
N GLN A 112 -10.21 -15.58 3.03
CA GLN A 112 -9.80 -16.73 3.83
C GLN A 112 -8.39 -16.53 4.46
N PHE A 113 -8.11 -15.28 4.86
CA PHE A 113 -6.87 -14.98 5.57
C PHE A 113 -6.88 -15.62 6.96
N ALA A 114 -5.89 -16.44 7.25
CA ALA A 114 -5.75 -17.12 8.53
C ALA A 114 -4.29 -17.29 8.91
N CYS A 115 -3.98 -17.12 10.20
CA CYS A 115 -2.65 -17.36 10.75
C CYS A 115 -2.65 -18.53 11.74
N GLN A 116 -1.60 -19.36 11.64
CA GLN A 116 -1.29 -20.41 12.59
C GLN A 116 -0.12 -19.94 13.47
N GLY A 117 -0.44 -19.13 14.48
CA GLY A 117 0.57 -18.43 15.28
C GLY A 117 1.02 -17.11 14.64
N ALA A 118 2.13 -16.56 15.16
CA ALA A 118 2.59 -15.22 14.81
C ALA A 118 3.41 -15.15 13.51
N ASP A 119 3.88 -16.28 13.00
CA ASP A 119 4.88 -16.33 11.93
C ASP A 119 4.43 -17.11 10.69
N LEU A 120 3.24 -17.69 10.71
CA LEU A 120 2.75 -18.54 9.65
C LEU A 120 1.31 -18.18 9.30
N CYS A 121 1.09 -17.63 8.13
CA CYS A 121 -0.23 -17.26 7.64
C CYS A 121 -0.50 -17.84 6.25
N SER A 122 -1.76 -17.89 5.86
CA SER A 122 -2.17 -18.20 4.49
C SER A 122 -3.40 -17.41 4.09
N ALA A 123 -3.57 -17.21 2.79
CA ALA A 123 -4.73 -16.52 2.23
C ALA A 123 -4.95 -16.92 0.77
N TRP A 124 -6.14 -16.65 0.27
CA TRP A 124 -6.43 -16.59 -1.15
C TRP A 124 -6.45 -15.13 -1.61
N VAL A 125 -5.95 -14.91 -2.80
CA VAL A 125 -5.94 -13.59 -3.44
C VAL A 125 -6.56 -13.71 -4.82
N ALA A 126 -7.56 -12.88 -5.08
CA ALA A 126 -8.13 -12.67 -6.40
C ALA A 126 -7.64 -11.31 -6.95
N THR A 127 -7.03 -11.34 -8.13
CA THR A 127 -6.64 -10.14 -8.87
C THR A 127 -7.41 -10.08 -10.19
N PRO A 128 -7.77 -8.88 -10.67
CA PRO A 128 -8.48 -8.74 -11.94
C PRO A 128 -7.72 -9.38 -13.09
N GLY A 129 -8.43 -10.16 -13.90
CA GLY A 129 -7.87 -10.80 -15.10
C GLY A 129 -6.97 -12.01 -14.85
N ALA A 130 -6.87 -12.50 -13.60
CA ALA A 130 -6.08 -13.68 -13.26
C ALA A 130 -6.87 -14.65 -12.38
N PRO A 131 -6.56 -15.97 -12.42
CA PRO A 131 -7.10 -16.94 -11.48
C PRO A 131 -6.72 -16.57 -10.03
N ALA A 132 -7.59 -16.95 -9.10
CA ALA A 132 -7.26 -16.81 -7.68
C ALA A 132 -6.01 -17.63 -7.34
N THR A 133 -5.16 -17.03 -6.51
CA THR A 133 -3.88 -17.62 -6.10
C THR A 133 -3.86 -17.82 -4.59
N ARG A 134 -3.48 -18.99 -4.12
CA ARG A 134 -3.23 -19.23 -2.71
C ARG A 134 -1.81 -18.82 -2.34
N TYR A 135 -1.67 -18.05 -1.28
CA TYR A 135 -0.39 -17.67 -0.70
C TYR A 135 -0.17 -18.37 0.64
N ALA A 136 1.02 -18.92 0.84
CA ALA A 136 1.58 -19.25 2.13
C ALA A 136 2.57 -18.16 2.52
N MET A 137 2.54 -17.74 3.78
CA MET A 137 3.33 -16.63 4.28
C MET A 137 4.10 -17.06 5.52
N ARG A 138 5.39 -16.72 5.58
CA ARG A 138 6.24 -16.98 6.75
C ARG A 138 7.02 -15.73 7.12
N PHE A 139 7.10 -15.45 8.42
CA PHE A 139 7.95 -14.38 8.91
C PHE A 139 9.34 -14.92 9.22
N GLU A 140 10.32 -14.60 8.37
CA GLU A 140 11.70 -15.10 8.46
C GLU A 140 12.69 -13.97 8.21
N GLY A 141 13.72 -13.85 9.06
CA GLY A 141 14.75 -12.82 8.91
C GLY A 141 14.19 -11.38 8.96
N SER A 142 13.21 -11.13 9.83
CA SER A 142 12.54 -9.84 10.03
C SER A 142 11.71 -9.35 8.85
N VAL A 143 11.28 -10.26 7.94
CA VAL A 143 10.37 -9.93 6.84
C VAL A 143 9.42 -11.08 6.55
N TRP A 144 8.23 -10.78 6.03
CA TRP A 144 7.32 -11.76 5.48
C TRP A 144 7.83 -12.28 4.14
N ARG A 145 7.90 -13.58 4.02
CA ARG A 145 8.19 -14.32 2.78
C ARG A 145 6.91 -14.91 2.24
N PHE A 146 6.78 -14.92 0.92
CA PHE A 146 5.57 -15.35 0.24
C PHE A 146 5.88 -16.50 -0.71
N ASP A 147 5.08 -17.55 -0.63
CA ASP A 147 5.07 -18.66 -1.59
C ASP A 147 3.67 -18.76 -2.20
N SER A 148 3.59 -18.81 -3.52
CA SER A 148 2.32 -18.81 -4.24
C SER A 148 2.12 -20.15 -4.96
N ASP A 149 1.00 -20.83 -4.68
CA ASP A 149 0.58 -22.00 -5.43
C ASP A 149 -0.46 -21.64 -6.48
N ARG A 150 -0.04 -21.66 -7.73
CA ARG A 150 -0.91 -21.37 -8.90
C ARG A 150 -1.64 -22.61 -9.41
N ARG A 151 -1.43 -23.80 -8.83
CA ARG A 151 -1.97 -25.06 -9.33
C ARG A 151 -3.35 -25.38 -8.79
N ILE A 152 -3.84 -24.65 -7.81
CA ILE A 152 -5.16 -24.89 -7.26
C ILE A 152 -6.16 -24.06 -8.05
N ILE A 153 -6.75 -24.69 -9.06
CA ILE A 153 -7.96 -24.20 -9.69
C ILE A 153 -9.07 -24.42 -8.66
N ALA A 154 -9.78 -23.36 -8.29
CA ALA A 154 -10.99 -23.49 -7.48
C ALA A 154 -12.01 -24.31 -8.28
N GLU A 155 -12.36 -25.50 -7.79
CA GLU A 155 -13.54 -26.26 -8.25
C GLU A 155 -14.80 -25.54 -7.81
#